data_63b2ccbf0e32435cf244705aa85ea927
#
_entry.id   63b2ccbf0e32435cf244705aa85ea927
#
_cell.length_a   1.000
_cell.length_b   1.000
_cell.length_c   1.000
_cell.angle_alpha   90.00
_cell.angle_beta   90.00
_cell.angle_gamma   90.00
#
_symmetry.space_group_name_H-M   'P 1'
#
loop_
_entity.id
_entity.type
_entity.pdbx_description
1 polymer ?
#
loop_
_entity_poly.entity_id
_entity_poly.type
_entity_poly.pdbx_seq_one_letter_code
_entity_poly.pdbx_strand_id
1 'polypeptide(L)'
;MANSVYFFPLTRRHTPISIHFTLTDIHPSLPQSAGYASEAKSSIVSIGLSIHTCPVEVREKMAVPEDKWEDAIKQLTSFPHVEEAGILSTCNRMEIYVVALSWHRGVREVEEWMSQYSGIPLDELREHLFLLRDQDATSHLLKVSGGLDSVVMGEGQILAQVKNVFALGENVEGFGRHLSGLFKAAITAGKRVRSETSIASGAVSVSSA
;
A
#
# COMPACT_ATOMS: atom_id res chain seq x y z
N MET A 1 -12.60 23.83 2.10
CA MET A 1 -11.16 23.51 2.26
C MET A 1 -11.07 22.44 3.32
N ALA A 2 -11.00 21.18 2.95
CA ALA A 2 -10.82 20.07 3.88
C ALA A 2 -9.38 19.59 3.74
N ASN A 3 -8.48 20.11 4.60
CA ASN A 3 -7.18 19.49 4.80
C ASN A 3 -7.43 18.14 5.47
N SER A 4 -7.28 17.06 4.70
CA SER A 4 -7.36 15.71 5.26
C SER A 4 -6.17 15.48 6.17
N VAL A 5 -6.44 15.40 7.46
CA VAL A 5 -5.46 15.12 8.51
C VAL A 5 -5.54 13.64 8.84
N TYR A 6 -4.45 12.92 8.69
CA TYR A 6 -4.38 11.51 9.09
C TYR A 6 -4.10 11.44 10.59
N PHE A 7 -5.06 10.84 11.32
CA PHE A 7 -5.01 10.70 12.77
C PHE A 7 -4.62 9.25 13.11
N PHE A 8 -3.53 9.06 13.85
CA PHE A 8 -3.13 7.75 14.35
C PHE A 8 -3.24 7.74 15.88
N PRO A 9 -4.35 7.22 16.45
CA PRO A 9 -4.45 7.05 17.90
C PRO A 9 -3.54 5.89 18.33
N LEU A 10 -2.42 6.22 18.95
CA LEU A 10 -1.55 5.24 19.60
C LEU A 10 -1.91 5.17 21.08
N THR A 11 -2.52 4.06 21.50
CA THR A 11 -2.85 3.80 22.91
C THR A 11 -1.80 2.89 23.55
N ARG A 12 -0.79 3.45 24.16
CA ARG A 12 -0.10 2.92 25.35
C ARG A 12 0.35 4.06 26.24
N ARG A 13 -0.22 4.10 27.46
CA ARG A 13 0.21 4.84 28.68
C ARG A 13 1.00 6.15 28.45
N HIS A 14 0.58 7.10 27.67
CA HIS A 14 1.00 8.53 27.67
C HIS A 14 0.52 9.15 26.35
N THR A 15 -0.05 10.33 26.48
CA THR A 15 -0.50 11.28 25.43
C THR A 15 -0.67 10.76 24.00
N PRO A 16 -1.85 10.94 23.41
CA PRO A 16 -2.09 10.60 22.01
C PRO A 16 -1.14 11.42 21.13
N ILE A 17 -0.27 10.74 20.38
CA ILE A 17 0.60 11.38 19.40
C ILE A 17 -0.18 11.48 18.11
N SER A 18 -0.46 12.71 17.68
CA SER A 18 -1.08 12.99 16.39
C SER A 18 0.01 13.33 15.39
N ILE A 19 0.23 12.46 14.42
CA ILE A 19 1.09 12.78 13.29
C ILE A 19 0.19 13.34 12.19
N HIS A 20 0.38 14.61 11.87
CA HIS A 20 -0.40 15.31 10.86
C HIS A 20 0.32 15.23 9.51
N PHE A 21 -0.37 14.69 8.51
CA PHE A 21 0.02 14.80 7.11
C PHE A 21 -1.08 15.54 6.36
N THR A 22 -0.71 16.56 5.60
CA THR A 22 -1.64 17.20 4.68
C THR A 22 -1.55 16.55 3.30
N LEU A 23 -2.60 16.64 2.50
CA LEU A 23 -2.59 16.17 1.11
C LEU A 23 -1.47 16.84 0.29
N THR A 24 -1.09 18.06 0.65
CA THR A 24 0.03 18.79 0.05
C THR A 24 1.38 18.21 0.38
N ASP A 25 1.54 17.55 1.53
CA ASP A 25 2.77 16.83 1.89
C ASP A 25 2.92 15.53 1.09
N ILE A 26 1.80 14.96 0.66
CA ILE A 26 1.75 13.68 -0.07
C ILE A 26 1.84 13.90 -1.58
N HIS A 27 1.22 14.98 -2.10
CA HIS A 27 1.22 15.25 -3.53
C HIS A 27 0.97 16.74 -3.87
N PRO A 28 2.02 17.51 -4.25
CA PRO A 28 1.86 18.92 -4.61
C PRO A 28 1.02 19.16 -5.89
N SER A 29 0.68 18.13 -6.65
CA SER A 29 -0.05 18.22 -7.91
C SER A 29 -1.38 17.44 -7.94
N LEU A 30 -1.94 17.04 -6.77
CA LEU A 30 -3.32 16.58 -6.76
C LEU A 30 -4.24 17.79 -7.04
N PRO A 31 -5.06 17.78 -8.10
CA PRO A 31 -5.91 18.92 -8.43
C PRO A 31 -6.88 19.17 -7.27
N GLN A 32 -6.79 20.37 -6.70
CA GLN A 32 -7.82 20.88 -5.82
C GLN A 32 -9.09 21.01 -6.65
N SER A 33 -10.20 20.50 -6.17
CA SER A 33 -11.50 20.50 -6.82
C SER A 33 -11.93 21.91 -7.21
N ALA A 34 -11.70 22.28 -8.46
CA ALA A 34 -12.48 23.31 -9.15
C ALA A 34 -13.45 22.54 -10.03
N GLY A 35 -14.76 22.80 -9.84
CA GLY A 35 -15.82 22.16 -10.59
C GLY A 35 -15.66 22.33 -12.10
N TYR A 36 -16.02 21.31 -12.80
CA TYR A 36 -16.60 21.16 -14.14
C TYR A 36 -16.11 19.88 -14.81
N ALA A 37 -17.09 19.14 -15.37
CA ALA A 37 -16.99 18.00 -16.28
C ALA A 37 -16.25 16.74 -15.74
N SER A 38 -16.99 15.63 -15.73
CA SER A 38 -16.54 14.30 -15.35
C SER A 38 -15.52 13.74 -16.34
N GLU A 39 -14.27 14.17 -16.26
CA GLU A 39 -13.19 13.31 -16.65
C GLU A 39 -13.15 12.19 -15.60
N ALA A 40 -13.11 10.94 -16.05
CA ALA A 40 -13.02 9.79 -15.18
C ALA A 40 -11.73 9.94 -14.38
N LYS A 41 -11.85 10.41 -13.12
CA LYS A 41 -10.72 10.69 -12.25
C LYS A 41 -10.07 9.37 -11.90
N SER A 42 -8.82 9.17 -12.29
CA SER A 42 -8.02 8.01 -11.86
C SER A 42 -7.99 7.93 -10.34
N SER A 43 -8.03 6.71 -9.81
CA SER A 43 -8.02 6.44 -8.37
C SER A 43 -6.80 5.63 -7.99
N ILE A 44 -6.20 5.96 -6.84
CA ILE A 44 -5.21 5.07 -6.20
C ILE A 44 -5.99 3.95 -5.51
N VAL A 45 -5.60 2.72 -5.79
CA VAL A 45 -6.23 1.52 -5.24
C VAL A 45 -5.17 0.65 -4.58
N SER A 46 -5.47 0.11 -3.41
CA SER A 46 -4.73 -0.99 -2.79
C SER A 46 -5.62 -2.22 -2.71
N ILE A 47 -5.16 -3.31 -3.30
CA ILE A 47 -5.83 -4.61 -3.27
C ILE A 47 -4.82 -5.60 -2.69
N GLY A 48 -5.22 -6.37 -1.70
CA GLY A 48 -4.27 -7.29 -1.11
C GLY A 48 -4.85 -8.20 -0.06
N LEU A 49 -3.96 -8.98 0.51
CA LEU A 49 -4.23 -9.89 1.61
C LEU A 49 -3.09 -9.81 2.64
N SER A 50 -3.42 -10.12 3.88
CA SER A 50 -2.48 -10.09 4.98
C SER A 50 -2.76 -11.23 5.96
N ILE A 51 -1.91 -11.36 6.96
CA ILE A 51 -2.14 -12.31 8.06
C ILE A 51 -3.47 -12.09 8.80
N HIS A 52 -4.07 -10.89 8.66
CA HIS A 52 -5.34 -10.54 9.28
C HIS A 52 -6.54 -10.98 8.43
N THR A 53 -6.33 -11.23 7.13
CA THR A 53 -7.42 -11.51 6.19
C THR A 53 -7.40 -12.93 5.63
N CYS A 54 -6.24 -13.61 5.66
CA CYS A 54 -6.16 -14.94 5.06
C CYS A 54 -5.16 -15.88 5.76
N PRO A 55 -5.38 -17.20 5.65
CA PRO A 55 -4.44 -18.22 6.13
C PRO A 55 -3.12 -18.20 5.33
N VAL A 56 -2.09 -18.84 5.92
CA VAL A 56 -0.73 -18.84 5.35
C VAL A 56 -0.67 -19.51 3.97
N GLU A 57 -1.44 -20.55 3.77
CA GLU A 57 -1.47 -21.35 2.54
C GLU A 57 -1.94 -20.51 1.32
N VAL A 58 -2.85 -19.58 1.55
CA VAL A 58 -3.33 -18.64 0.53
C VAL A 58 -2.26 -17.57 0.27
N ARG A 59 -1.64 -17.02 1.34
CA ARG A 59 -0.59 -16.01 1.20
C ARG A 59 0.64 -16.52 0.45
N GLU A 60 1.07 -17.75 0.74
CA GLU A 60 2.22 -18.36 0.05
C GLU A 60 2.00 -18.52 -1.44
N LYS A 61 0.79 -18.89 -1.87
CA LYS A 61 0.43 -18.96 -3.30
C LYS A 61 0.42 -17.59 -3.98
N MET A 62 0.11 -16.53 -3.22
CA MET A 62 0.08 -15.15 -3.72
C MET A 62 1.44 -14.44 -3.64
N ALA A 63 2.42 -15.00 -2.92
CA ALA A 63 3.71 -14.36 -2.75
C ALA A 63 4.42 -14.13 -4.09
N VAL A 64 4.77 -12.87 -4.38
CA VAL A 64 5.53 -12.51 -5.57
C VAL A 64 6.98 -12.27 -5.16
N PRO A 65 7.93 -13.12 -5.59
CA PRO A 65 9.35 -12.92 -5.33
C PRO A 65 9.85 -11.61 -5.95
N GLU A 66 10.86 -11.00 -5.33
CA GLU A 66 11.39 -9.69 -5.74
C GLU A 66 11.89 -9.69 -7.18
N ASP A 67 12.52 -10.77 -7.63
CA ASP A 67 13.02 -10.94 -9.00
C ASP A 67 11.89 -11.05 -10.05
N LYS A 68 10.64 -11.15 -9.63
CA LYS A 68 9.44 -11.19 -10.47
C LYS A 68 8.63 -9.88 -10.45
N TRP A 69 8.98 -8.92 -9.61
CA TRP A 69 8.20 -7.68 -9.49
C TRP A 69 8.15 -6.87 -10.78
N GLU A 70 9.25 -6.76 -11.50
CA GLU A 70 9.28 -6.06 -12.78
C GLU A 70 8.32 -6.66 -13.80
N ASP A 71 8.36 -7.99 -13.97
CA ASP A 71 7.46 -8.71 -14.88
C ASP A 71 5.99 -8.58 -14.46
N ALA A 72 5.72 -8.66 -13.15
CA ALA A 72 4.38 -8.53 -12.61
C ALA A 72 3.83 -7.10 -12.80
N ILE A 73 4.64 -6.06 -12.59
CA ILE A 73 4.27 -4.66 -12.83
C ILE A 73 3.94 -4.46 -14.32
N LYS A 74 4.77 -4.97 -15.24
CA LYS A 74 4.52 -4.91 -16.67
C LYS A 74 3.22 -5.62 -17.08
N GLN A 75 2.94 -6.79 -16.49
CA GLN A 75 1.69 -7.51 -16.73
C GLN A 75 0.49 -6.69 -16.25
N LEU A 76 0.54 -6.16 -15.03
CA LEU A 76 -0.53 -5.35 -14.46
C LEU A 76 -0.79 -4.09 -15.27
N THR A 77 0.26 -3.39 -15.71
CA THR A 77 0.12 -2.16 -16.51
C THR A 77 -0.19 -2.43 -17.99
N SER A 78 -0.19 -3.69 -18.43
CA SER A 78 -0.70 -4.07 -19.75
C SER A 78 -2.23 -4.07 -19.83
N PHE A 79 -2.93 -4.06 -18.70
CA PHE A 79 -4.38 -3.96 -18.68
C PHE A 79 -4.86 -2.54 -19.00
N PRO A 80 -5.96 -2.40 -19.76
CA PRO A 80 -6.40 -1.10 -20.28
C PRO A 80 -6.83 -0.09 -19.21
N HIS A 81 -7.11 -0.52 -17.97
CA HIS A 81 -7.57 0.37 -16.90
C HIS A 81 -6.59 0.47 -15.72
N VAL A 82 -5.37 -0.05 -15.87
CA VAL A 82 -4.27 0.07 -14.89
C VAL A 82 -3.17 0.93 -15.49
N GLU A 83 -2.99 2.14 -15.00
CA GLU A 83 -1.98 3.11 -15.48
C GLU A 83 -0.63 2.90 -14.80
N GLU A 84 -0.64 2.70 -13.47
CA GLU A 84 0.55 2.46 -12.67
C GLU A 84 0.33 1.26 -11.77
N ALA A 85 1.39 0.49 -11.48
CA ALA A 85 1.35 -0.63 -10.56
C ALA A 85 2.61 -0.70 -9.69
N GLY A 86 2.44 -1.16 -8.44
CA GLY A 86 3.52 -1.45 -7.50
C GLY A 86 3.12 -2.61 -6.60
N ILE A 87 4.08 -3.42 -6.17
CA ILE A 87 3.83 -4.65 -5.41
C ILE A 87 4.61 -4.60 -4.10
N LEU A 88 3.92 -4.82 -2.99
CA LEU A 88 4.50 -5.02 -1.67
C LEU A 88 4.22 -6.46 -1.23
N SER A 89 5.17 -7.35 -1.47
CA SER A 89 5.10 -8.77 -1.12
C SER A 89 6.10 -9.09 -0.02
N THR A 90 5.60 -9.59 1.11
CA THR A 90 6.37 -9.96 2.30
C THR A 90 5.85 -11.27 2.88
N CYS A 91 6.46 -11.79 3.95
CA CYS A 91 5.92 -12.97 4.64
C CYS A 91 4.52 -12.74 5.24
N ASN A 92 4.16 -11.49 5.56
CA ASN A 92 2.94 -11.17 6.29
C ASN A 92 1.84 -10.55 5.41
N ARG A 93 2.17 -10.10 4.21
CA ARG A 93 1.22 -9.44 3.28
C ARG A 93 1.65 -9.54 1.84
N MET A 94 0.67 -9.52 0.98
CA MET A 94 0.85 -9.27 -0.44
C MET A 94 -0.18 -8.22 -0.86
N GLU A 95 0.31 -7.06 -1.29
CA GLU A 95 -0.49 -5.90 -1.62
C GLU A 95 -0.09 -5.37 -2.99
N ILE A 96 -1.06 -5.09 -3.83
CA ILE A 96 -0.89 -4.44 -5.13
C ILE A 96 -1.46 -3.03 -5.02
N TYR A 97 -0.64 -2.05 -5.33
CA TYR A 97 -1.02 -0.65 -5.43
C TYR A 97 -1.10 -0.28 -6.89
N VAL A 98 -2.23 0.26 -7.32
CA VAL A 98 -2.42 0.68 -8.73
C VAL A 98 -3.02 2.07 -8.82
N VAL A 99 -2.74 2.73 -9.94
CA VAL A 99 -3.52 3.87 -10.40
C VAL A 99 -4.50 3.34 -11.43
N ALA A 100 -5.78 3.29 -11.04
CA ALA A 100 -6.85 2.78 -11.88
C ALA A 100 -7.54 3.91 -12.64
N LEU A 101 -7.56 3.84 -13.98
CA LEU A 101 -8.27 4.77 -14.85
C LEU A 101 -9.79 4.63 -14.74
N SER A 102 -10.24 3.45 -14.35
CA SER A 102 -11.63 3.14 -14.02
C SER A 102 -11.66 2.25 -12.80
N TRP A 103 -12.30 2.70 -11.73
CA TRP A 103 -12.38 1.98 -10.46
C TRP A 103 -12.81 0.52 -10.64
N HIS A 104 -14.02 0.29 -11.15
CA HIS A 104 -14.56 -1.07 -11.23
C HIS A 104 -13.80 -1.98 -12.19
N ARG A 105 -13.32 -1.44 -13.31
CA ARG A 105 -12.62 -2.23 -14.32
C ARG A 105 -11.19 -2.52 -13.88
N GLY A 106 -10.47 -1.51 -13.39
CA GLY A 106 -9.11 -1.70 -12.91
C GLY A 106 -9.02 -2.66 -11.73
N VAL A 107 -9.96 -2.57 -10.76
CA VAL A 107 -10.05 -3.54 -9.65
C VAL A 107 -10.23 -4.96 -10.20
N ARG A 108 -11.17 -5.16 -11.11
CA ARG A 108 -11.44 -6.47 -11.71
C ARG A 108 -10.23 -7.03 -12.45
N GLU A 109 -9.54 -6.21 -13.22
CA GLU A 109 -8.32 -6.60 -13.94
C GLU A 109 -7.22 -7.06 -12.98
N VAL A 110 -7.02 -6.36 -11.86
CA VAL A 110 -6.07 -6.76 -10.83
C VAL A 110 -6.49 -8.05 -10.14
N GLU A 111 -7.76 -8.20 -9.77
CA GLU A 111 -8.28 -9.44 -9.17
C GLU A 111 -8.13 -10.65 -10.12
N GLU A 112 -8.40 -10.47 -11.41
CA GLU A 112 -8.21 -11.48 -12.44
C GLU A 112 -6.72 -11.88 -12.56
N TRP A 113 -5.81 -10.90 -12.55
CA TRP A 113 -4.38 -11.15 -12.51
C TRP A 113 -3.97 -11.95 -11.27
N MET A 114 -4.44 -11.54 -10.08
CA MET A 114 -4.15 -12.23 -8.83
C MET A 114 -4.63 -13.68 -8.84
N SER A 115 -5.83 -13.95 -9.36
CA SER A 115 -6.38 -15.28 -9.50
C SER A 115 -5.55 -16.15 -10.46
N GLN A 116 -5.16 -15.60 -11.61
CA GLN A 116 -4.31 -16.30 -12.58
C GLN A 116 -2.91 -16.59 -12.01
N TYR A 117 -2.32 -15.61 -11.33
CA TYR A 117 -0.99 -15.74 -10.75
C TYR A 117 -0.93 -16.80 -9.65
N SER A 118 -1.89 -16.81 -8.73
CA SER A 118 -1.93 -17.75 -7.60
C SER A 118 -2.52 -19.12 -7.93
N GLY A 119 -3.28 -19.22 -9.03
CA GLY A 119 -4.08 -20.40 -9.36
C GLY A 119 -5.29 -20.61 -8.44
N ILE A 120 -5.64 -19.60 -7.60
CA ILE A 120 -6.80 -19.65 -6.71
C ILE A 120 -8.03 -19.12 -7.49
N PRO A 121 -9.18 -19.82 -7.47
CA PRO A 121 -10.41 -19.32 -8.08
C PRO A 121 -10.77 -17.94 -7.57
N LEU A 122 -11.22 -17.05 -8.44
CA LEU A 122 -11.49 -15.65 -8.12
C LEU A 122 -12.49 -15.48 -6.98
N ASP A 123 -13.54 -16.29 -6.94
CA ASP A 123 -14.56 -16.20 -5.88
C ASP A 123 -13.99 -16.59 -4.51
N GLU A 124 -13.13 -17.61 -4.44
CA GLU A 124 -12.41 -17.98 -3.23
C GLU A 124 -11.41 -16.89 -2.82
N LEU A 125 -10.65 -16.35 -3.77
CA LEU A 125 -9.66 -15.32 -3.49
C LEU A 125 -10.29 -14.06 -2.91
N ARG A 126 -11.46 -13.64 -3.41
CA ARG A 126 -12.20 -12.46 -2.93
C ARG A 126 -12.59 -12.51 -1.47
N GLU A 127 -12.80 -13.70 -0.89
CA GLU A 127 -13.10 -13.84 0.53
C GLU A 127 -11.93 -13.41 1.43
N HIS A 128 -10.73 -13.34 0.88
CA HIS A 128 -9.49 -12.99 1.58
C HIS A 128 -8.96 -11.60 1.25
N LEU A 129 -9.43 -10.98 0.16
CA LEU A 129 -8.94 -9.68 -0.29
C LEU A 129 -9.56 -8.54 0.52
N PHE A 130 -8.71 -7.59 0.87
CA PHE A 130 -9.17 -6.25 1.18
C PHE A 130 -9.05 -5.36 -0.06
N LEU A 131 -9.89 -4.35 -0.13
CA LEU A 131 -9.94 -3.37 -1.22
C LEU A 131 -10.06 -1.97 -0.63
N LEU A 132 -9.07 -1.14 -0.88
CA LEU A 132 -9.00 0.23 -0.39
C LEU A 132 -8.85 1.20 -1.55
N ARG A 133 -9.40 2.40 -1.39
CA ARG A 133 -9.41 3.40 -2.44
C ARG A 133 -8.94 4.76 -1.95
N ASP A 134 -8.19 5.47 -2.79
CA ASP A 134 -7.77 6.87 -2.63
C ASP A 134 -7.20 7.14 -1.22
N GLN A 135 -7.96 7.84 -0.37
CA GLN A 135 -7.52 8.20 0.97
C GLN A 135 -7.30 6.98 1.87
N ASP A 136 -8.13 5.95 1.77
CA ASP A 136 -8.00 4.73 2.56
C ASP A 136 -6.77 3.93 2.14
N ALA A 137 -6.52 3.81 0.83
CA ALA A 137 -5.31 3.18 0.29
C ALA A 137 -4.04 3.93 0.75
N THR A 138 -4.07 5.25 0.69
CA THR A 138 -2.96 6.10 1.16
C THR A 138 -2.73 5.91 2.66
N SER A 139 -3.79 6.03 3.47
CA SER A 139 -3.73 5.86 4.92
C SER A 139 -3.20 4.49 5.31
N HIS A 140 -3.62 3.45 4.59
CA HIS A 140 -3.15 2.08 4.80
C HIS A 140 -1.63 1.96 4.60
N LEU A 141 -1.08 2.42 3.46
CA LEU A 141 0.36 2.34 3.20
C LEU A 141 1.19 3.14 4.23
N LEU A 142 0.68 4.29 4.67
CA LEU A 142 1.31 5.08 5.74
C LEU A 142 1.37 4.28 7.06
N LYS A 143 0.28 3.60 7.46
CA LYS A 143 0.22 2.73 8.64
C LYS A 143 1.18 1.55 8.52
N VAL A 144 1.16 0.87 7.37
CA VAL A 144 2.07 -0.25 7.07
C VAL A 144 3.52 0.19 7.21
N SER A 145 3.91 1.31 6.58
CA SER A 145 5.28 1.85 6.65
C SER A 145 5.72 2.23 8.06
N GLY A 146 4.77 2.65 8.90
CA GLY A 146 5.00 2.93 10.32
C GLY A 146 5.10 1.69 11.20
N GLY A 147 4.84 0.48 10.65
CA GLY A 147 4.78 -0.76 11.41
C GLY A 147 3.55 -0.87 12.31
N LEU A 148 2.50 -0.08 12.04
CA LEU A 148 1.26 -0.06 12.82
C LEU A 148 0.30 -1.20 12.48
N ASP A 149 0.53 -1.83 11.33
CA ASP A 149 -0.25 -2.97 10.81
C ASP A 149 0.56 -4.28 10.84
N SER A 150 1.67 -4.31 11.56
CA SER A 150 2.53 -5.47 11.72
C SER A 150 2.12 -6.32 12.93
N VAL A 151 2.43 -7.62 12.91
CA VAL A 151 2.21 -8.56 14.04
C VAL A 151 2.88 -8.04 15.30
N VAL A 152 4.11 -7.57 15.14
CA VAL A 152 4.85 -6.87 16.19
C VAL A 152 4.83 -5.39 15.85
N MET A 153 4.12 -4.63 16.67
CA MET A 153 3.94 -3.19 16.44
C MET A 153 5.30 -2.48 16.47
N GLY A 154 5.59 -1.70 15.41
CA GLY A 154 6.85 -0.97 15.27
C GLY A 154 7.99 -1.81 14.67
N GLU A 155 7.69 -2.98 14.10
CA GLU A 155 8.67 -3.79 13.39
C GLU A 155 9.41 -2.98 12.33
N GLY A 156 10.75 -3.01 12.39
CA GLY A 156 11.58 -2.20 11.49
C GLY A 156 11.69 -2.70 10.07
N GLN A 157 11.46 -3.99 9.86
CA GLN A 157 11.66 -4.64 8.56
C GLN A 157 10.70 -4.11 7.49
N ILE A 158 9.45 -3.83 7.86
CA ILE A 158 8.44 -3.36 6.89
C ILE A 158 8.84 -2.03 6.22
N LEU A 159 9.43 -1.09 6.96
CA LEU A 159 9.90 0.16 6.38
C LEU A 159 11.04 -0.08 5.37
N ALA A 160 11.91 -1.05 5.64
CA ALA A 160 12.96 -1.42 4.71
C ALA A 160 12.37 -2.04 3.42
N GLN A 161 11.34 -2.89 3.56
CA GLN A 161 10.63 -3.48 2.43
C GLN A 161 9.91 -2.43 1.58
N VAL A 162 9.23 -1.46 2.21
CA VAL A 162 8.60 -0.33 1.48
C VAL A 162 9.63 0.51 0.73
N LYS A 163 10.81 0.74 1.32
CA LYS A 163 11.92 1.42 0.63
C LYS A 163 12.43 0.63 -0.58
N ASN A 164 12.50 -0.70 -0.45
CA ASN A 164 12.93 -1.58 -1.52
C ASN A 164 11.95 -1.56 -2.69
N VAL A 165 10.63 -1.66 -2.43
CA VAL A 165 9.59 -1.49 -3.46
C VAL A 165 9.76 -0.17 -4.20
N PHE A 166 9.98 0.92 -3.47
CA PHE A 166 10.19 2.23 -4.08
C PHE A 166 11.44 2.27 -4.95
N ALA A 167 12.58 1.78 -4.43
CA ALA A 167 13.86 1.81 -5.15
C ALA A 167 13.85 0.96 -6.43
N LEU A 168 13.20 -0.19 -6.40
CA LEU A 168 13.00 -1.04 -7.58
C LEU A 168 12.02 -0.39 -8.55
N GLY A 169 10.89 0.09 -8.04
CA GLY A 169 9.83 0.68 -8.84
C GLY A 169 10.30 1.90 -9.65
N GLU A 170 11.17 2.76 -9.10
CA GLU A 170 11.71 3.92 -9.86
C GLU A 170 12.47 3.52 -11.13
N ASN A 171 12.89 2.27 -11.27
CA ASN A 171 13.60 1.75 -12.43
C ASN A 171 12.72 0.89 -13.35
N VAL A 172 11.46 0.72 -13.02
CA VAL A 172 10.53 -0.14 -13.76
C VAL A 172 9.47 0.69 -14.47
N GLU A 173 9.32 0.46 -15.77
CA GLU A 173 8.21 1.04 -16.52
C GLU A 173 6.87 0.54 -15.97
N GLY A 174 5.96 1.46 -15.70
CA GLY A 174 4.67 1.16 -15.07
C GLY A 174 4.60 1.52 -13.58
N PHE A 175 5.72 1.81 -12.91
CA PHE A 175 5.71 2.43 -11.58
C PHE A 175 5.86 3.96 -11.75
N GLY A 176 4.73 4.63 -11.91
CA GLY A 176 4.72 6.03 -12.34
C GLY A 176 4.81 7.05 -11.19
N ARG A 177 4.56 8.30 -11.53
CA ARG A 177 4.72 9.44 -10.61
C ARG A 177 3.80 9.42 -9.40
N HIS A 178 2.58 8.88 -9.54
CA HIS A 178 1.59 8.86 -8.46
C HIS A 178 2.01 7.86 -7.38
N LEU A 179 2.38 6.65 -7.78
CA LEU A 179 2.90 5.65 -6.84
C LEU A 179 4.25 6.06 -6.27
N SER A 180 5.15 6.65 -7.06
CA SER A 180 6.41 7.22 -6.58
C SER A 180 6.16 8.25 -5.47
N GLY A 181 5.21 9.17 -5.67
CA GLY A 181 4.81 10.15 -4.65
C GLY A 181 4.24 9.50 -3.40
N LEU A 182 3.33 8.54 -3.55
CA LEU A 182 2.71 7.79 -2.47
C LEU A 182 3.77 7.04 -1.62
N PHE A 183 4.66 6.30 -2.26
CA PHE A 183 5.70 5.54 -1.56
C PHE A 183 6.74 6.45 -0.87
N LYS A 184 7.12 7.58 -1.47
CA LYS A 184 7.97 8.61 -0.83
C LYS A 184 7.32 9.16 0.45
N ALA A 185 6.04 9.48 0.38
CA ALA A 185 5.29 9.95 1.54
C ALA A 185 5.20 8.87 2.63
N ALA A 186 4.94 7.61 2.26
CA ALA A 186 4.90 6.48 3.18
C ALA A 186 6.25 6.24 3.88
N ILE A 187 7.35 6.32 3.13
CA ILE A 187 8.70 6.21 3.70
C ILE A 187 8.97 7.35 4.70
N THR A 188 8.55 8.57 4.37
CA THR A 188 8.69 9.74 5.25
C THR A 188 7.88 9.54 6.53
N ALA A 189 6.62 9.09 6.40
CA ALA A 189 5.77 8.78 7.54
C ALA A 189 6.38 7.70 8.44
N GLY A 190 6.85 6.60 7.87
CA GLY A 190 7.48 5.52 8.61
C GLY A 190 8.75 5.95 9.36
N LYS A 191 9.58 6.83 8.77
CA LYS A 191 10.72 7.43 9.45
C LYS A 191 10.30 8.29 10.63
N ARG A 192 9.26 9.14 10.45
CA ARG A 192 8.74 10.04 11.51
C ARG A 192 8.15 9.24 12.68
N VAL A 193 7.32 8.22 12.39
CA VAL A 193 6.79 7.33 13.43
C VAL A 193 7.92 6.77 14.30
N ARG A 194 9.01 6.33 13.68
CA ARG A 194 10.15 5.74 14.41
C ARG A 194 10.98 6.75 15.20
N SER A 195 11.12 7.99 14.72
CA SER A 195 11.93 9.03 15.37
C SER A 195 11.14 9.86 16.39
N GLU A 196 9.83 10.02 16.19
CA GLU A 196 8.97 10.90 16.99
C GLU A 196 8.15 10.13 18.03
N THR A 197 8.18 8.78 18.01
CA THR A 197 7.41 7.94 18.94
C THR A 197 8.27 6.86 19.58
N SER A 198 7.80 6.28 20.67
CA SER A 198 8.44 5.13 21.34
C SER A 198 8.08 3.77 20.74
N ILE A 199 7.34 3.74 19.63
CA ILE A 199 6.81 2.50 19.05
C ILE A 199 7.91 1.55 18.57
N ALA A 200 9.06 2.10 18.15
CA ALA A 200 10.21 1.33 17.70
C ALA A 200 11.17 0.97 18.85
N SER A 201 10.86 1.38 20.09
CA SER A 201 11.65 1.05 21.27
C SER A 201 11.06 -0.15 21.99
N GLY A 202 11.79 -1.26 22.07
CA GLY A 202 11.34 -2.50 22.70
C GLY A 202 11.47 -3.72 21.80
N ALA A 203 10.55 -4.69 21.90
CA ALA A 203 10.53 -5.85 21.03
C ALA A 203 10.25 -5.43 19.59
N VAL A 204 11.21 -5.70 18.71
CA VAL A 204 11.20 -5.23 17.31
C VAL A 204 11.07 -6.35 16.29
N SER A 205 10.95 -7.61 16.76
CA SER A 205 10.70 -8.77 15.93
C SER A 205 9.91 -9.82 16.70
N VAL A 206 9.32 -10.78 15.97
CA VAL A 206 8.60 -11.92 16.58
C VAL A 206 9.50 -12.74 17.50
N SER A 207 10.78 -12.87 17.16
CA SER A 207 11.77 -13.61 17.98
C SER A 207 12.21 -12.86 19.24
N SER A 208 11.91 -11.55 19.35
CA SER A 208 12.26 -10.72 20.52
C SER A 208 11.02 -10.29 21.33
N ALA A 209 9.83 -10.73 20.94
CA ALA A 209 8.57 -10.49 21.63
C ALA A 209 8.21 -11.66 22.53
#